data_699e0c6ab020a385bf5362a8678903ad
#
_entry.id   699e0c6ab020a385bf5362a8678903ad
#
_cell.length_a   1.000
_cell.length_b   1.000
_cell.length_c   1.000
_cell.angle_alpha   90.00
_cell.angle_beta   90.00
_cell.angle_gamma   90.00
#
_symmetry.space_group_name_H-M   'P 1'
#
loop_
_entity.id
_entity.type
_entity.pdbx_description
1 polymer ?
#
loop_
_entity_poly.entity_id
_entity_poly.type
_entity_poly.pdbx_seq_one_letter_code
_entity_poly.pdbx_strand_id
1 'polypeptide(L)'
;MTPSKIRFHKNSQRLELHYGAEVLLLEAEFLRVHSPSAEVKGHGPGQEVLQYGKKNVAITALERAGNYALKLVFDDGHSTGIYTWEYLHHLGVNKEQLWESYLQALHKAGKSREANTSVVRLIDPQA
;
A
#
# COMPACT_ATOMS: atom_id res chain seq x y z
N MET A 1 0.67 21.42 -0.73
CA MET A 1 -0.52 20.69 -0.27
C MET A 1 -0.14 19.88 0.95
N THR A 2 -0.79 20.18 2.04
CA THR A 2 -0.52 19.47 3.30
C THR A 2 -1.87 19.13 3.94
N PRO A 3 -2.06 17.91 4.40
CA PRO A 3 -3.33 17.57 5.03
C PRO A 3 -3.47 18.33 6.35
N SER A 4 -4.70 18.72 6.67
CA SER A 4 -4.98 19.43 7.90
C SER A 4 -5.12 18.48 9.08
N LYS A 5 -5.34 17.20 8.81
CA LYS A 5 -5.52 16.20 9.85
C LYS A 5 -5.14 14.82 9.30
N ILE A 6 -4.46 14.04 10.12
CA ILE A 6 -4.07 12.68 9.79
C ILE A 6 -4.47 11.80 10.95
N ARG A 7 -5.11 10.67 10.65
CA ARG A 7 -5.57 9.74 11.66
C ARG A 7 -5.37 8.31 11.17
N PHE A 8 -4.75 7.49 11.97
CA PHE A 8 -4.57 6.09 11.61
C PHE A 8 -5.49 5.21 12.45
N HIS A 9 -6.31 4.43 11.78
CA HIS A 9 -7.25 3.53 12.43
C HIS A 9 -6.62 2.14 12.48
N LYS A 10 -6.06 1.82 13.64
CA LYS A 10 -5.29 0.60 13.79
C LYS A 10 -6.11 -0.66 13.58
N ASN A 11 -7.33 -0.70 14.07
CA ASN A 11 -8.14 -1.92 13.94
C ASN A 11 -8.53 -2.21 12.49
N SER A 12 -8.85 -1.18 11.71
CA SER A 12 -9.24 -1.36 10.33
C SER A 12 -8.06 -1.20 9.37
N GLN A 13 -6.90 -0.82 9.89
CA GLN A 13 -5.71 -0.59 9.07
C GLN A 13 -5.97 0.40 7.94
N ARG A 14 -6.53 1.56 8.30
CA ARG A 14 -6.79 2.62 7.33
C ARG A 14 -6.16 3.92 7.77
N LEU A 15 -5.55 4.60 6.82
CA LEU A 15 -4.99 5.93 7.05
C LEU A 15 -6.00 6.96 6.55
N GLU A 16 -6.43 7.85 7.41
CA GLU A 16 -7.40 8.89 7.10
C GLU A 16 -6.68 10.21 6.95
N LEU A 17 -6.89 10.89 5.83
CA LEU A 17 -6.22 12.15 5.54
C LEU A 17 -7.26 13.20 5.16
N HIS A 18 -7.16 14.36 5.77
CA HIS A 18 -8.08 15.46 5.51
C HIS A 18 -7.37 16.55 4.73
N TYR A 19 -7.84 16.82 3.52
CA TYR A 19 -7.32 17.91 2.70
C TYR A 19 -8.46 18.91 2.54
N GLY A 20 -8.57 19.84 3.49
CA GLY A 20 -9.72 20.74 3.53
C GLY A 20 -10.99 19.95 3.80
N ALA A 21 -11.97 20.06 2.94
CA ALA A 21 -13.21 19.31 3.08
C ALA A 21 -13.12 17.89 2.55
N GLU A 22 -12.04 17.57 1.85
CA GLU A 22 -11.87 16.27 1.24
C GLU A 22 -11.27 15.30 2.24
N VAL A 23 -11.91 14.17 2.45
CA VAL A 23 -11.42 13.14 3.39
C VAL A 23 -11.12 11.88 2.61
N LEU A 24 -9.90 11.40 2.72
CA LEU A 24 -9.45 10.21 2.00
C LEU A 24 -9.12 9.11 2.99
N LEU A 25 -9.53 7.88 2.67
CA LEU A 25 -9.23 6.70 3.49
C LEU A 25 -8.42 5.73 2.64
N LEU A 26 -7.22 5.38 3.10
CA LEU A 26 -6.31 4.52 2.34
C LEU A 26 -5.95 3.30 3.19
N GLU A 27 -6.26 2.11 2.68
CA GLU A 27 -5.98 0.87 3.39
C GLU A 27 -4.49 0.52 3.34
N ALA A 28 -4.02 -0.20 4.34
CA ALA A 28 -2.62 -0.59 4.43
C ALA A 28 -2.14 -1.36 3.21
N GLU A 29 -2.94 -2.30 2.74
CA GLU A 29 -2.58 -3.07 1.54
C GLU A 29 -2.42 -2.15 0.34
N PHE A 30 -3.36 -1.24 0.14
CA PHE A 30 -3.33 -0.31 -0.98
C PHE A 30 -2.07 0.56 -0.93
N LEU A 31 -1.74 1.05 0.26
CA LEU A 31 -0.53 1.86 0.44
C LEU A 31 0.73 1.03 0.20
N ARG A 32 0.73 -0.22 0.67
CA ARG A 32 1.90 -1.08 0.53
C ARG A 32 2.22 -1.40 -0.92
N VAL A 33 1.18 -1.75 -1.69
CA VAL A 33 1.41 -2.14 -3.09
C VAL A 33 1.72 -0.94 -3.97
N HIS A 34 1.45 0.27 -3.50
CA HIS A 34 1.75 1.49 -4.22
C HIS A 34 2.89 2.29 -3.58
N SER A 35 3.75 1.60 -2.81
CA SER A 35 4.85 2.28 -2.15
C SER A 35 5.72 3.02 -3.15
N PRO A 36 6.13 4.24 -2.84
CA PRO A 36 6.98 5.01 -3.75
C PRO A 36 8.45 4.65 -3.67
N SER A 37 8.82 3.62 -2.89
CA SER A 37 10.22 3.24 -2.78
C SER A 37 10.73 2.63 -4.09
N ALA A 38 12.03 2.67 -4.30
CA ALA A 38 12.62 2.12 -5.49
C ALA A 38 12.40 0.62 -5.61
N GLU A 39 12.23 -0.06 -4.47
CA GLU A 39 11.96 -1.49 -4.46
C GLU A 39 10.66 -1.84 -5.17
N VAL A 40 9.72 -0.91 -5.20
CA VAL A 40 8.43 -1.12 -5.83
C VAL A 40 8.36 -0.42 -7.18
N LYS A 41 8.85 0.81 -7.26
CA LYS A 41 8.77 1.57 -8.51
C LYS A 41 9.75 1.12 -9.57
N GLY A 42 10.81 0.45 -9.17
CA GLY A 42 11.82 0.03 -10.14
C GLY A 42 12.68 1.20 -10.60
N HIS A 43 13.33 1.00 -11.72
CA HIS A 43 14.29 2.00 -12.22
C HIS A 43 13.68 2.96 -13.24
N GLY A 44 12.43 2.79 -13.59
CA GLY A 44 11.76 3.67 -14.53
C GLY A 44 10.42 3.15 -14.97
N PRO A 45 9.72 3.87 -15.84
CA PRO A 45 8.41 3.47 -16.30
C PRO A 45 8.45 2.08 -16.91
N GLY A 46 7.51 1.25 -16.57
CA GLY A 46 7.44 -0.11 -17.07
C GLY A 46 8.31 -1.10 -16.30
N GLN A 47 9.05 -0.62 -15.30
CA GLN A 47 9.91 -1.50 -14.51
C GLN A 47 9.43 -1.65 -13.08
N GLU A 48 8.18 -1.31 -12.84
CA GLU A 48 7.58 -1.46 -11.52
C GLU A 48 7.56 -2.94 -11.14
N VAL A 49 7.78 -3.21 -9.86
CA VAL A 49 7.78 -4.56 -9.35
C VAL A 49 6.42 -4.84 -8.72
N LEU A 50 5.64 -5.72 -9.34
CA LEU A 50 4.31 -6.04 -8.86
C LEU A 50 4.38 -6.67 -7.47
N GLN A 51 3.70 -6.06 -6.53
CA GLN A 51 3.63 -6.56 -5.16
C GLN A 51 2.45 -7.51 -5.05
N TYR A 52 2.60 -8.64 -4.36
CA TYR A 52 1.50 -9.58 -4.18
C TYR A 52 1.60 -10.23 -2.81
N GLY A 53 0.55 -10.92 -2.39
CA GLY A 53 0.53 -11.56 -1.09
C GLY A 53 0.44 -10.57 0.06
N LYS A 54 -0.11 -9.38 -0.17
CA LYS A 54 -0.10 -8.30 0.82
C LYS A 54 -1.44 -8.05 1.50
N LYS A 55 -2.41 -8.94 1.29
CA LYS A 55 -3.77 -8.71 1.79
C LYS A 55 -3.83 -8.39 3.27
N ASN A 56 -3.01 -9.03 4.08
CA ASN A 56 -3.05 -8.84 5.52
C ASN A 56 -1.89 -8.02 6.06
N VAL A 57 -1.20 -7.28 5.20
CA VAL A 57 -0.10 -6.45 5.66
C VAL A 57 -0.64 -5.35 6.58
N ALA A 58 0.11 -5.03 7.61
CA ALA A 58 -0.30 -4.00 8.57
C ALA A 58 0.76 -2.92 8.67
N ILE A 59 0.32 -1.69 8.91
CA ILE A 59 1.21 -0.59 9.19
C ILE A 59 1.51 -0.63 10.68
N THR A 60 2.79 -0.67 11.03
CA THR A 60 3.21 -0.74 12.42
C THR A 60 3.73 0.59 12.95
N ALA A 61 4.10 1.51 12.07
CA ALA A 61 4.54 2.83 12.50
C ALA A 61 4.37 3.84 11.38
N LEU A 62 4.12 5.10 11.77
CA LEU A 62 4.07 6.22 10.87
C LEU A 62 5.03 7.26 11.42
N GLU A 63 5.93 7.73 10.58
CA GLU A 63 6.94 8.71 11.00
C GLU A 63 6.92 9.88 10.04
N ARG A 64 7.00 11.09 10.56
CA ARG A 64 7.06 12.26 9.70
C ARG A 64 8.41 12.31 9.01
N ALA A 65 8.40 12.65 7.74
CA ALA A 65 9.63 12.89 6.98
C ALA A 65 9.62 14.37 6.63
N GLY A 66 10.31 15.17 7.44
CA GLY A 66 10.30 16.62 7.28
C GLY A 66 8.88 17.16 7.41
N ASN A 67 8.55 18.16 6.61
CA ASN A 67 7.21 18.73 6.58
C ASN A 67 6.45 18.32 5.33
N TYR A 68 6.97 17.35 4.59
CA TYR A 68 6.46 17.07 3.26
C TYR A 68 5.98 15.64 3.03
N ALA A 69 6.16 14.76 4.01
CA ALA A 69 5.87 13.35 3.76
C ALA A 69 5.69 12.54 5.04
N LEU A 70 5.17 11.33 4.88
CA LEU A 70 5.13 10.32 5.93
C LEU A 70 5.94 9.11 5.47
N LYS A 71 6.72 8.55 6.40
CA LYS A 71 7.35 7.27 6.18
C LYS A 71 6.46 6.23 6.83
N LEU A 72 6.08 5.20 6.09
CA LEU A 72 5.23 4.14 6.61
C LEU A 72 6.07 2.88 6.81
N VAL A 73 5.92 2.27 7.97
CA VAL A 73 6.62 1.02 8.29
C VAL A 73 5.58 -0.09 8.32
N PHE A 74 5.81 -1.13 7.55
CA PHE A 74 4.89 -2.25 7.42
C PHE A 74 5.44 -3.49 8.11
N ASP A 75 4.55 -4.39 8.51
CA ASP A 75 4.94 -5.58 9.26
C ASP A 75 5.63 -6.66 8.41
N ASP A 76 5.69 -6.47 7.10
CA ASP A 76 6.40 -7.37 6.22
C ASP A 76 7.87 -6.95 6.01
N GLY A 77 8.34 -6.01 6.81
CA GLY A 77 9.72 -5.54 6.72
C GLY A 77 9.94 -4.36 5.80
N HIS A 78 8.92 -3.92 5.06
CA HIS A 78 9.06 -2.79 4.15
C HIS A 78 8.96 -1.50 4.92
N SER A 79 10.01 -0.68 4.89
CA SER A 79 10.04 0.56 5.65
C SER A 79 10.68 1.71 4.88
N THR A 80 10.87 1.56 3.59
CA THR A 80 11.57 2.56 2.79
C THR A 80 10.66 3.50 2.00
N GLY A 81 9.35 3.33 2.14
CA GLY A 81 8.42 4.17 1.40
C GLY A 81 8.19 5.50 2.09
N ILE A 82 8.52 6.58 1.42
CA ILE A 82 8.28 7.92 1.90
C ILE A 82 7.19 8.52 1.01
N TYR A 83 6.01 8.66 1.58
CA TYR A 83 4.83 9.10 0.84
C TYR A 83 4.66 10.60 1.02
N THR A 84 4.86 11.37 -0.04
CA THR A 84 4.65 12.81 0.05
C THR A 84 3.17 13.11 0.18
N TRP A 85 2.83 14.30 0.66
CA TRP A 85 1.42 14.69 0.80
C TRP A 85 0.71 14.65 -0.54
N GLU A 86 1.41 15.07 -1.61
CA GLU A 86 0.86 15.07 -2.96
C GLU A 86 0.62 13.66 -3.46
N TYR A 87 1.56 12.75 -3.17
CA TYR A 87 1.42 11.38 -3.62
C TYR A 87 0.27 10.69 -2.88
N LEU A 88 0.13 10.93 -1.58
CA LEU A 88 -0.97 10.38 -0.81
C LEU A 88 -2.31 10.89 -1.35
N HIS A 89 -2.38 12.17 -1.71
CA HIS A 89 -3.59 12.73 -2.30
C HIS A 89 -3.89 12.07 -3.64
N HIS A 90 -2.88 11.92 -4.48
CA HIS A 90 -3.02 11.25 -5.77
C HIS A 90 -3.55 9.83 -5.60
N LEU A 91 -3.01 9.09 -4.65
CA LEU A 91 -3.47 7.73 -4.37
C LEU A 91 -4.93 7.74 -3.92
N GLY A 92 -5.29 8.68 -3.08
CA GLY A 92 -6.64 8.73 -2.54
C GLY A 92 -7.70 9.08 -3.55
N VAL A 93 -7.44 10.08 -4.39
CA VAL A 93 -8.44 10.50 -5.38
C VAL A 93 -8.55 9.51 -6.55
N ASN A 94 -7.53 8.71 -6.78
CA ASN A 94 -7.56 7.71 -7.85
C ASN A 94 -7.67 6.29 -7.33
N LYS A 95 -8.08 6.13 -6.08
CA LYS A 95 -8.03 4.85 -5.40
C LYS A 95 -8.74 3.73 -6.14
N GLU A 96 -9.96 3.97 -6.57
CA GLU A 96 -10.75 2.93 -7.25
C GLU A 96 -10.08 2.48 -8.55
N GLN A 97 -9.63 3.43 -9.33
CA GLN A 97 -9.00 3.12 -10.59
C GLN A 97 -7.67 2.38 -10.37
N LEU A 98 -6.88 2.84 -9.43
CA LEU A 98 -5.60 2.22 -9.12
C LEU A 98 -5.80 0.80 -8.58
N TRP A 99 -6.82 0.61 -7.78
CA TRP A 99 -7.10 -0.71 -7.22
C TRP A 99 -7.53 -1.68 -8.32
N GLU A 100 -8.38 -1.22 -9.22
CA GLU A 100 -8.82 -2.04 -10.33
C GLU A 100 -7.64 -2.44 -11.21
N SER A 101 -6.74 -1.50 -11.50
CA SER A 101 -5.56 -1.78 -12.30
C SER A 101 -4.64 -2.77 -11.59
N TYR A 102 -4.55 -2.65 -10.27
CA TYR A 102 -3.73 -3.57 -9.48
C TYR A 102 -4.31 -5.00 -9.57
N LEU A 103 -5.62 -5.14 -9.41
CA LEU A 103 -6.24 -6.45 -9.48
C LEU A 103 -6.06 -7.09 -10.86
N GLN A 104 -6.13 -6.28 -11.91
CA GLN A 104 -5.91 -6.79 -13.26
C GLN A 104 -4.47 -7.23 -13.45
N ALA A 105 -3.51 -6.49 -12.88
CA ALA A 105 -2.11 -6.85 -12.98
C ALA A 105 -1.83 -8.16 -12.25
N LEU A 106 -2.46 -8.37 -11.10
CA LEU A 106 -2.32 -9.64 -10.39
C LEU A 106 -2.84 -10.80 -11.23
N HIS A 107 -4.02 -10.62 -11.81
CA HIS A 107 -4.64 -11.67 -12.61
C HIS A 107 -3.75 -12.01 -13.80
N LYS A 108 -3.25 -11.01 -14.48
CA LYS A 108 -2.41 -11.19 -15.64
C LYS A 108 -1.12 -11.91 -15.29
N ALA A 109 -0.58 -11.66 -14.11
CA ALA A 109 0.66 -12.29 -13.67
C ALA A 109 0.44 -13.64 -12.97
N GLY A 110 -0.80 -14.06 -12.81
CA GLY A 110 -1.09 -15.31 -12.11
C GLY A 110 -0.78 -15.23 -10.63
N LYS A 111 -0.90 -14.05 -10.04
CA LYS A 111 -0.59 -13.85 -8.62
C LYS A 111 -1.86 -13.51 -7.85
N SER A 112 -1.77 -13.50 -6.54
CA SER A 112 -2.90 -13.28 -5.66
C SER A 112 -2.55 -12.31 -4.54
N ARG A 113 -3.56 -11.68 -3.98
CA ARG A 113 -3.42 -10.85 -2.78
C ARG A 113 -3.13 -11.70 -1.54
N GLU A 114 -3.52 -12.96 -1.57
CA GLU A 114 -3.35 -13.84 -0.43
C GLU A 114 -1.87 -14.10 -0.16
N ALA A 115 -1.49 -14.11 1.10
CA ALA A 115 -0.14 -14.46 1.45
C ALA A 115 0.07 -15.90 0.99
N ASN A 116 1.32 -16.29 0.86
CA ASN A 116 1.63 -17.57 0.31
C ASN A 116 1.14 -18.72 1.13
N THR A 117 -0.14 -18.94 1.01
CA THR A 117 -0.73 -19.99 1.76
C THR A 117 -0.72 -21.21 0.99
N SER A 118 -0.37 -21.10 -0.23
CA SER A 118 -0.34 -22.27 -1.00
C SER A 118 0.60 -23.28 -0.45
N VAL A 119 1.55 -22.82 0.19
CA VAL A 119 2.47 -23.69 0.76
C VAL A 119 1.82 -24.56 1.74
N VAL A 120 0.92 -23.99 2.43
CA VAL A 120 0.26 -24.69 3.42
C VAL A 120 -0.53 -25.76 2.85
N ARG A 121 -1.17 -25.46 1.79
CA ARG A 121 -2.01 -26.35 1.25
C ARG A 121 -1.31 -27.48 0.73
N LEU A 122 -0.14 -27.33 0.44
CA LEU A 122 0.52 -28.32 -0.10
C LEU A 122 0.46 -29.48 0.69
N ILE A 123 0.28 -29.18 1.77
CA ILE A 123 0.29 -30.12 2.58
C ILE A 123 -0.81 -30.89 2.65
N ASP A 124 -1.49 -30.82 2.24
CA ASP A 124 -2.49 -31.54 2.29
C ASP A 124 -2.75 -32.66 1.71
N PRO A 125 -2.38 -32.84 1.85
CA PRO A 125 -2.65 -33.61 1.46
C PRO A 125 -2.90 -34.56 1.54
N GLN A 126 -2.86 -34.63 1.76
CA GLN A 126 -3.10 -35.10 1.86
C GLN A 126 -3.31 -35.44 1.88
N ALA A 127 -3.02 -35.25 1.91
CA ALA A 127 -3.15 -35.29 1.92
C ALA A 127 -3.33 -35.69 1.75
#